data_e0b4cb5a874a89268ffed16467516ef1
#
_entry.id   e0b4cb5a874a89268ffed16467516ef1
#
_cell.length_a   1.000
_cell.length_b   1.000
_cell.length_c   1.000
_cell.angle_alpha   90.00
_cell.angle_beta   90.00
_cell.angle_gamma   90.00
#
_symmetry.space_group_name_H-M   'P 1'
#
loop_
_entity.id
_entity.type
_entity.pdbx_description
1 polymer ?
#
loop_
_entity_poly.entity_id
_entity_poly.type
_entity_poly.pdbx_seq_one_letter_code
_entity_poly.pdbx_strand_id
1 'polypeptide(L)'
;AAFRSVGLPVMESVLAPKAEIEGSHVMAPPYVVKPVNEGSSVGVYLVQEGANSPPRLAPEMPEILMVETYAPGRELTTTVIGDRALTVTDILTDGWYDYDAKYVAGGSRHVLPADVPSEIFDTCMEYAIRAHNVLGCRGVSRTDFRWDEARGLDGLILLETNTQPGMTPTSLSPEQAQHVGISFEELVTWMIEDATCNR
;
A
#
# COMPACT_ATOMS: atom_id res chain seq x y z
N ALA A 1 -4.56 -10.26 -9.19
CA ALA A 1 -4.66 -11.72 -9.39
C ALA A 1 -3.95 -12.48 -8.26
N ALA A 2 -2.64 -12.25 -8.00
CA ALA A 2 -1.85 -13.01 -7.01
C ALA A 2 -2.47 -12.99 -5.60
N PHE A 3 -2.82 -11.85 -5.06
CA PHE A 3 -3.42 -11.73 -3.71
C PHE A 3 -4.75 -12.49 -3.59
N ARG A 4 -5.62 -12.35 -4.60
CA ARG A 4 -6.91 -13.10 -4.63
C ARG A 4 -6.72 -14.62 -4.66
N SER A 5 -5.68 -15.13 -5.34
CA SER A 5 -5.43 -16.57 -5.44
C SER A 5 -5.11 -17.23 -4.09
N VAL A 6 -4.68 -16.44 -3.12
CA VAL A 6 -4.43 -16.90 -1.74
C VAL A 6 -5.45 -16.33 -0.72
N GLY A 7 -6.58 -15.81 -1.20
CA GLY A 7 -7.66 -15.32 -0.34
C GLY A 7 -7.36 -14.05 0.44
N LEU A 8 -6.40 -13.22 -0.01
CA LEU A 8 -6.18 -11.90 0.59
C LEU A 8 -7.25 -10.93 0.10
N PRO A 9 -7.83 -10.11 0.99
CA PRO A 9 -8.87 -9.15 0.64
C PRO A 9 -8.29 -7.98 -0.15
N VAL A 10 -8.76 -7.80 -1.38
CA VAL A 10 -8.41 -6.70 -2.27
C VAL A 10 -9.66 -6.12 -2.90
N MET A 11 -9.64 -4.83 -3.21
CA MET A 11 -10.76 -4.16 -3.87
C MET A 11 -11.01 -4.72 -5.28
N GLU A 12 -12.24 -4.57 -5.76
CA GLU A 12 -12.55 -4.86 -7.15
C GLU A 12 -11.80 -3.89 -8.04
N SER A 13 -11.20 -4.41 -9.11
CA SER A 13 -10.42 -3.62 -10.04
C SER A 13 -10.54 -4.14 -11.46
N VAL A 14 -10.45 -3.23 -12.42
CA VAL A 14 -10.41 -3.51 -13.85
C VAL A 14 -9.26 -2.75 -14.50
N LEU A 15 -8.75 -3.27 -15.61
CA LEU A 15 -7.85 -2.54 -16.49
C LEU A 15 -8.66 -1.96 -17.63
N ALA A 16 -8.51 -0.66 -17.88
CA ALA A 16 -9.24 0.02 -18.94
C ALA A 16 -8.34 0.99 -19.70
N PRO A 17 -8.62 1.20 -21.00
CA PRO A 17 -7.97 2.24 -21.78
C PRO A 17 -8.26 3.63 -21.22
N LYS A 18 -7.26 4.52 -21.24
CA LYS A 18 -7.40 5.93 -20.83
C LYS A 18 -8.59 6.62 -21.49
N ALA A 19 -8.77 6.43 -22.80
CA ALA A 19 -9.87 7.05 -23.55
C ALA A 19 -11.25 6.58 -23.07
N GLU A 20 -11.39 5.31 -22.63
CA GLU A 20 -12.62 4.79 -22.05
C GLU A 20 -12.93 5.43 -20.69
N ILE A 21 -11.89 5.54 -19.83
CA ILE A 21 -12.00 6.15 -18.51
C ILE A 21 -12.41 7.64 -18.59
N GLU A 22 -11.86 8.37 -19.57
CA GLU A 22 -12.19 9.78 -19.80
C GLU A 22 -13.57 9.97 -20.48
N GLY A 23 -14.03 8.95 -21.20
CA GLY A 23 -15.32 8.97 -21.91
C GLY A 23 -16.53 8.69 -21.03
N SER A 24 -16.38 7.82 -20.02
CA SER A 24 -17.47 7.43 -19.12
C SER A 24 -16.92 6.83 -17.81
N HIS A 25 -17.76 6.78 -16.77
CA HIS A 25 -17.42 6.05 -15.56
C HIS A 25 -17.32 4.54 -15.85
N VAL A 26 -16.15 3.96 -15.65
CA VAL A 26 -15.89 2.52 -15.84
C VAL A 26 -16.47 1.69 -14.70
N MET A 27 -16.64 2.30 -13.53
CA MET A 27 -17.34 1.72 -12.37
C MET A 27 -18.07 2.82 -11.60
N ALA A 28 -18.95 2.43 -10.70
CA ALA A 28 -19.66 3.39 -9.85
C ALA A 28 -18.70 4.11 -8.89
N PRO A 29 -18.73 5.45 -8.79
CA PRO A 29 -17.99 6.20 -7.77
C PRO A 29 -18.42 5.81 -6.32
N PRO A 30 -17.50 5.87 -5.33
CA PRO A 30 -16.13 6.36 -5.45
C PRO A 30 -15.15 5.28 -5.95
N TYR A 31 -14.20 5.68 -6.78
CA TYR A 31 -13.14 4.81 -7.27
C TYR A 31 -11.82 5.55 -7.49
N VAL A 32 -10.74 4.80 -7.62
CA VAL A 32 -9.40 5.31 -7.88
C VAL A 32 -8.94 4.89 -9.26
N VAL A 33 -8.33 5.80 -10.00
CA VAL A 33 -7.62 5.52 -11.26
C VAL A 33 -6.13 5.67 -11.00
N LYS A 34 -5.35 4.66 -11.36
CA LYS A 34 -3.90 4.67 -11.12
C LYS A 34 -3.13 3.93 -12.22
N PRO A 35 -1.86 4.28 -12.50
CA PRO A 35 -0.97 3.47 -13.30
C PRO A 35 -0.78 2.08 -12.69
N VAL A 36 -0.53 1.08 -13.55
CA VAL A 36 -0.32 -0.31 -13.11
C VAL A 36 1.08 -0.51 -12.52
N ASN A 37 2.08 0.26 -13.01
CA ASN A 37 3.50 0.02 -12.76
C ASN A 37 4.20 1.17 -12.01
N GLU A 38 3.45 2.19 -11.56
CA GLU A 38 4.01 3.31 -10.83
C GLU A 38 3.86 3.13 -9.31
N GLY A 39 4.74 3.80 -8.56
CA GLY A 39 4.71 3.83 -7.10
C GLY A 39 4.45 5.23 -6.53
N SER A 40 4.53 5.38 -5.22
CA SER A 40 4.50 6.67 -4.49
C SER A 40 3.27 7.54 -4.78
N SER A 41 2.13 6.95 -5.09
CA SER A 41 0.87 7.66 -5.45
C SER A 41 0.98 8.56 -6.69
N VAL A 42 2.00 8.38 -7.53
CA VAL A 42 2.15 9.14 -8.78
C VAL A 42 1.04 8.77 -9.75
N GLY A 43 0.33 9.78 -10.27
CA GLY A 43 -0.77 9.59 -11.22
C GLY A 43 -2.02 8.92 -10.61
N VAL A 44 -2.23 9.00 -9.31
CA VAL A 44 -3.43 8.49 -8.65
C VAL A 44 -4.53 9.56 -8.66
N TYR A 45 -5.70 9.22 -9.20
CA TYR A 45 -6.89 10.08 -9.26
C TYR A 45 -8.02 9.45 -8.45
N LEU A 46 -8.53 10.19 -7.46
CA LEU A 46 -9.73 9.81 -6.73
C LEU A 46 -10.96 10.42 -7.41
N VAL A 47 -11.87 9.58 -7.84
CA VAL A 47 -13.21 9.97 -8.28
C VAL A 47 -14.15 9.82 -7.09
N GLN A 48 -14.64 10.94 -6.59
CA GLN A 48 -15.44 11.00 -5.37
C GLN A 48 -16.87 10.51 -5.60
N GLU A 49 -17.53 10.12 -4.52
CA GLU A 49 -18.97 9.81 -4.53
C GLU A 49 -19.79 10.99 -5.09
N GLY A 50 -20.75 10.69 -5.94
CA GLY A 50 -21.59 11.69 -6.58
C GLY A 50 -20.94 12.45 -7.74
N ALA A 51 -19.73 12.09 -8.17
CA ALA A 51 -19.10 12.66 -9.35
C ALA A 51 -19.97 12.40 -10.60
N ASN A 52 -20.40 13.48 -11.26
CA ASN A 52 -21.25 13.41 -12.46
C ASN A 52 -20.47 13.22 -13.76
N SER A 53 -19.15 13.36 -13.70
CA SER A 53 -18.28 13.28 -14.87
C SER A 53 -17.07 12.41 -14.58
N PRO A 54 -16.58 11.64 -15.56
CA PRO A 54 -15.35 10.89 -15.42
C PRO A 54 -14.15 11.83 -15.20
N PRO A 55 -13.02 11.33 -14.67
CA PRO A 55 -11.84 12.15 -14.43
C PRO A 55 -11.20 12.59 -15.74
N ARG A 56 -10.58 13.78 -15.75
CA ARG A 56 -9.64 14.18 -16.79
C ARG A 56 -8.24 13.79 -16.34
N LEU A 57 -7.59 12.95 -17.13
CA LEU A 57 -6.29 12.41 -16.81
C LEU A 57 -5.19 13.23 -17.47
N ALA A 58 -4.03 13.32 -16.83
CA ALA A 58 -2.89 14.01 -17.40
C ALA A 58 -2.45 13.35 -18.72
N PRO A 59 -1.98 14.14 -19.71
CA PRO A 59 -1.62 13.61 -21.04
C PRO A 59 -0.57 12.50 -21.02
N GLU A 60 0.36 12.57 -20.06
CA GLU A 60 1.47 11.64 -19.85
C GLU A 60 1.08 10.32 -19.19
N MET A 61 -0.17 10.18 -18.73
CA MET A 61 -0.65 8.94 -18.15
C MET A 61 -0.60 7.78 -19.16
N PRO A 62 -0.24 6.57 -18.71
CA PRO A 62 -0.23 5.37 -19.56
C PRO A 62 -1.56 5.13 -20.27
N GLU A 63 -1.49 4.46 -21.43
CA GLU A 63 -2.69 4.12 -22.22
C GLU A 63 -3.63 3.15 -21.47
N ILE A 64 -3.05 2.22 -20.70
CA ILE A 64 -3.83 1.27 -19.86
C ILE A 64 -3.64 1.61 -18.41
N LEU A 65 -4.75 1.78 -17.71
CA LEU A 65 -4.78 2.16 -16.30
C LEU A 65 -5.62 1.14 -15.51
N MET A 66 -5.35 1.08 -14.22
CA MET A 66 -6.17 0.35 -13.26
C MET A 66 -7.24 1.29 -12.70
N VAL A 67 -8.49 0.85 -12.76
CA VAL A 67 -9.61 1.46 -12.06
C VAL A 67 -10.01 0.53 -10.94
N GLU A 68 -10.02 1.03 -9.70
CA GLU A 68 -10.20 0.22 -8.49
C GLU A 68 -11.23 0.90 -7.58
N THR A 69 -12.15 0.13 -7.01
CA THR A 69 -13.09 0.65 -6.00
C THR A 69 -12.31 1.31 -4.86
N TYR A 70 -12.78 2.47 -4.40
CA TYR A 70 -12.15 3.18 -3.30
C TYR A 70 -12.24 2.40 -1.98
N ALA A 71 -11.12 2.23 -1.30
CA ALA A 71 -11.04 1.66 0.04
C ALA A 71 -10.98 2.78 1.08
N PRO A 72 -12.04 3.02 1.88
CA PRO A 72 -12.06 4.04 2.92
C PRO A 72 -11.26 3.61 4.16
N GLY A 73 -11.14 4.51 5.12
CA GLY A 73 -10.62 4.24 6.46
C GLY A 73 -9.16 4.64 6.66
N ARG A 74 -8.54 4.09 7.71
CA ARG A 74 -7.16 4.36 8.13
C ARG A 74 -6.17 3.67 7.21
N GLU A 75 -4.97 4.25 7.08
CA GLU A 75 -3.89 3.66 6.29
C GLU A 75 -2.90 2.95 7.21
N LEU A 76 -2.80 1.64 7.08
CA LEU A 76 -1.92 0.80 7.88
C LEU A 76 -0.83 0.20 6.97
N THR A 77 0.36 -0.03 7.53
CA THR A 77 1.45 -0.65 6.78
C THR A 77 2.27 -1.58 7.64
N THR A 78 2.77 -2.66 7.01
CA THR A 78 3.57 -3.70 7.69
C THR A 78 4.76 -4.08 6.83
N THR A 79 5.95 -4.04 7.41
CA THR A 79 7.20 -4.49 6.78
C THR A 79 7.45 -5.96 7.09
N VAL A 80 7.88 -6.71 6.09
CA VAL A 80 8.36 -8.09 6.22
C VAL A 80 9.84 -8.13 5.88
N ILE A 81 10.62 -8.83 6.70
CA ILE A 81 12.05 -9.12 6.48
C ILE A 81 12.19 -10.64 6.45
N GLY A 82 12.57 -11.20 5.30
CA GLY A 82 12.62 -12.65 5.11
C GLY A 82 11.25 -13.30 5.30
N ASP A 83 11.06 -14.01 6.41
CA ASP A 83 9.81 -14.69 6.78
C ASP A 83 9.07 -14.01 7.96
N ARG A 84 9.58 -12.86 8.43
CA ARG A 84 9.09 -12.21 9.65
C ARG A 84 8.45 -10.85 9.34
N ALA A 85 7.19 -10.66 9.70
CA ALA A 85 6.57 -9.35 9.80
C ALA A 85 7.08 -8.63 11.07
N LEU A 86 7.33 -7.33 10.99
CA LEU A 86 7.94 -6.57 12.08
C LEU A 86 6.91 -6.00 13.05
N THR A 87 6.05 -5.15 12.54
CA THR A 87 4.99 -4.47 13.31
C THR A 87 4.01 -3.79 12.34
N VAL A 88 2.99 -3.14 12.87
CA VAL A 88 2.03 -2.34 12.10
C VAL A 88 2.24 -0.87 12.43
N THR A 89 2.35 -0.02 11.41
CA THR A 89 2.33 1.45 11.53
C THR A 89 1.00 1.98 11.02
N ASP A 90 0.39 2.90 11.75
CA ASP A 90 -0.74 3.70 11.31
C ASP A 90 -0.23 5.04 10.77
N ILE A 91 -0.59 5.35 9.53
CA ILE A 91 -0.17 6.56 8.83
C ILE A 91 -1.30 7.58 8.90
N LEU A 92 -1.12 8.60 9.73
CA LEU A 92 -2.07 9.66 9.92
C LEU A 92 -1.73 10.85 9.01
N THR A 93 -2.68 11.27 8.18
CA THR A 93 -2.57 12.43 7.30
C THR A 93 -3.75 13.36 7.47
N ASP A 94 -3.55 14.66 7.30
CA ASP A 94 -4.62 15.66 7.34
C ASP A 94 -5.43 15.69 6.00
N GLY A 95 -5.39 14.63 5.23
CA GLY A 95 -6.07 14.51 3.94
C GLY A 95 -5.70 13.24 3.19
N TRP A 96 -5.70 13.32 1.87
CA TRP A 96 -5.26 12.20 1.02
C TRP A 96 -3.74 11.99 1.16
N TYR A 97 -3.32 10.74 1.37
CA TYR A 97 -1.89 10.37 1.45
C TYR A 97 -1.28 10.35 0.04
N ASP A 98 -1.05 11.54 -0.51
CA ASP A 98 -0.42 11.75 -1.80
C ASP A 98 1.12 11.79 -1.72
N TYR A 99 1.74 12.18 -2.84
CA TYR A 99 3.19 12.30 -2.92
C TYR A 99 3.76 13.32 -1.92
N ASP A 100 3.11 14.46 -1.76
CA ASP A 100 3.57 15.53 -0.85
C ASP A 100 3.44 15.10 0.61
N ALA A 101 2.36 14.41 0.97
CA ALA A 101 2.17 13.84 2.30
C ALA A 101 3.23 12.77 2.65
N LYS A 102 3.79 12.07 1.64
CA LYS A 102 4.85 11.06 1.82
C LYS A 102 6.24 11.64 2.03
N TYR A 103 6.57 12.76 1.40
CA TYR A 103 7.95 13.23 1.28
C TYR A 103 8.20 14.63 1.82
N VAL A 104 7.16 15.43 2.08
CA VAL A 104 7.30 16.75 2.71
C VAL A 104 7.34 16.59 4.24
N ALA A 105 8.26 17.27 4.89
CA ALA A 105 8.38 17.24 6.34
C ALA A 105 7.07 17.71 7.02
N GLY A 106 6.46 16.85 7.85
CA GLY A 106 5.18 17.10 8.49
C GLY A 106 3.95 16.72 7.65
N GLY A 107 4.11 16.13 6.47
CA GLY A 107 3.01 15.67 5.62
C GLY A 107 2.26 14.44 6.15
N SER A 108 2.91 13.64 7.00
CA SER A 108 2.29 12.51 7.70
C SER A 108 2.84 12.37 9.11
N ARG A 109 2.05 11.76 9.99
CA ARG A 109 2.47 11.35 11.34
C ARG A 109 2.30 9.84 11.45
N HIS A 110 3.31 9.15 11.97
CA HIS A 110 3.29 7.72 12.19
C HIS A 110 2.95 7.39 13.63
N VAL A 111 2.04 6.46 13.84
CA VAL A 111 1.75 5.85 15.14
C VAL A 111 2.27 4.42 15.11
N LEU A 112 3.28 4.14 15.93
CA LEU A 112 4.03 2.90 15.91
C LEU A 112 4.29 2.39 17.35
N PRO A 113 3.78 1.21 17.75
CA PRO A 113 2.87 0.37 16.97
C PRO A 113 1.51 1.04 16.75
N ALA A 114 0.78 0.63 15.71
CA ALA A 114 -0.54 1.14 15.42
C ALA A 114 -1.50 0.89 16.59
N ASP A 115 -2.27 1.90 16.96
CA ASP A 115 -3.34 1.78 17.95
C ASP A 115 -4.62 1.26 17.27
N VAL A 116 -4.68 -0.05 17.12
CA VAL A 116 -5.78 -0.80 16.50
C VAL A 116 -6.11 -2.04 17.35
N PRO A 117 -7.31 -2.63 17.24
CA PRO A 117 -7.63 -3.91 17.88
C PRO A 117 -6.59 -4.98 17.53
N SER A 118 -6.28 -5.85 18.50
CA SER A 118 -5.28 -6.91 18.31
C SER A 118 -5.59 -7.82 17.12
N GLU A 119 -6.87 -8.11 16.86
CA GLU A 119 -7.30 -8.88 15.71
C GLU A 119 -6.88 -8.22 14.38
N ILE A 120 -7.02 -6.90 14.25
CA ILE A 120 -6.60 -6.15 13.06
C ILE A 120 -5.08 -6.14 12.96
N PHE A 121 -4.39 -5.91 14.08
CA PHE A 121 -2.93 -5.90 14.14
C PHE A 121 -2.36 -7.25 13.67
N ASP A 122 -2.82 -8.35 14.27
CA ASP A 122 -2.35 -9.70 13.97
C ASP A 122 -2.68 -10.10 12.53
N THR A 123 -3.84 -9.69 12.02
CA THR A 123 -4.24 -9.93 10.62
C THR A 123 -3.39 -9.14 9.63
N CYS A 124 -3.03 -7.88 9.92
CA CYS A 124 -2.08 -7.13 9.07
C CYS A 124 -0.73 -7.86 8.98
N MET A 125 -0.22 -8.35 10.11
CA MET A 125 1.04 -9.10 10.16
C MET A 125 0.96 -10.40 9.32
N GLU A 126 -0.11 -11.18 9.48
CA GLU A 126 -0.35 -12.39 8.69
C GLU A 126 -0.47 -12.09 7.20
N TYR A 127 -1.30 -11.10 6.83
CA TYR A 127 -1.54 -10.76 5.44
C TYR A 127 -0.28 -10.25 4.75
N ALA A 128 0.57 -9.48 5.45
CA ALA A 128 1.85 -9.02 4.91
C ALA A 128 2.78 -10.20 4.57
N ILE A 129 2.91 -11.19 5.46
CA ILE A 129 3.69 -12.41 5.20
C ILE A 129 3.11 -13.19 4.00
N ARG A 130 1.81 -13.37 3.94
CA ARG A 130 1.15 -14.07 2.82
C ARG A 130 1.33 -13.34 1.50
N ALA A 131 1.25 -12.00 1.51
CA ALA A 131 1.49 -11.16 0.34
C ALA A 131 2.94 -11.27 -0.13
N HIS A 132 3.90 -11.19 0.79
CA HIS A 132 5.33 -11.40 0.54
C HIS A 132 5.58 -12.74 -0.16
N ASN A 133 5.03 -13.82 0.40
CA ASN A 133 5.24 -15.18 -0.09
C ASN A 133 4.59 -15.43 -1.46
N VAL A 134 3.35 -14.98 -1.69
CA VAL A 134 2.64 -15.23 -2.96
C VAL A 134 3.27 -14.47 -4.14
N LEU A 135 3.95 -13.36 -3.86
CA LEU A 135 4.72 -12.60 -4.86
C LEU A 135 6.13 -13.18 -5.07
N GLY A 136 6.55 -14.16 -4.26
CA GLY A 136 7.90 -14.69 -4.28
C GLY A 136 8.95 -13.67 -3.85
N CYS A 137 8.58 -12.74 -2.99
CA CYS A 137 9.49 -11.73 -2.48
C CYS A 137 10.62 -12.37 -1.68
N ARG A 138 11.78 -11.72 -1.69
CA ARG A 138 12.95 -12.01 -0.86
C ARG A 138 13.45 -10.71 -0.25
N GLY A 139 14.23 -10.79 0.81
CA GLY A 139 14.71 -9.60 1.48
C GLY A 139 13.58 -8.86 2.19
N VAL A 140 13.45 -7.57 1.92
CA VAL A 140 12.47 -6.69 2.56
C VAL A 140 11.31 -6.39 1.62
N SER A 141 10.10 -6.43 2.12
CA SER A 141 8.91 -5.88 1.46
C SER A 141 8.04 -5.11 2.45
N ARG A 142 7.18 -4.22 1.95
CA ARG A 142 6.21 -3.50 2.77
C ARG A 142 4.83 -3.61 2.13
N THR A 143 3.87 -4.07 2.91
CA THR A 143 2.47 -4.22 2.49
C THR A 143 1.64 -3.11 3.10
N ASP A 144 0.88 -2.41 2.26
CA ASP A 144 0.06 -1.27 2.62
C ASP A 144 -1.43 -1.67 2.60
N PHE A 145 -2.20 -1.22 3.60
CA PHE A 145 -3.59 -1.58 3.83
C PHE A 145 -4.46 -0.33 4.01
N ARG A 146 -5.77 -0.50 3.77
CA ARG A 146 -6.80 0.42 4.26
C ARG A 146 -7.71 -0.35 5.21
N TRP A 147 -8.08 0.30 6.31
CA TRP A 147 -8.96 -0.31 7.30
C TRP A 147 -10.14 0.61 7.65
N ASP A 148 -11.34 0.19 7.24
CA ASP A 148 -12.60 0.81 7.63
C ASP A 148 -13.04 0.25 8.99
N GLU A 149 -12.85 1.04 10.05
CA GLU A 149 -13.18 0.64 11.43
C GLU A 149 -14.65 0.22 11.59
N ALA A 150 -15.56 0.87 10.85
CA ALA A 150 -17.00 0.59 10.96
C ALA A 150 -17.36 -0.85 10.51
N ARG A 151 -16.47 -1.48 9.73
CA ARG A 151 -16.66 -2.84 9.20
C ARG A 151 -15.83 -3.91 9.92
N GLY A 152 -15.08 -3.52 10.97
CA GLY A 152 -14.20 -4.44 11.68
C GLY A 152 -13.20 -5.13 10.74
N LEU A 153 -13.05 -6.45 10.87
CA LEU A 153 -12.11 -7.22 10.06
C LEU A 153 -12.46 -7.22 8.55
N ASP A 154 -13.75 -7.21 8.21
CA ASP A 154 -14.22 -7.14 6.81
C ASP A 154 -13.86 -5.80 6.13
N GLY A 155 -13.47 -4.80 6.93
CA GLY A 155 -13.00 -3.51 6.47
C GLY A 155 -11.50 -3.45 6.17
N LEU A 156 -10.73 -4.50 6.50
CA LEU A 156 -9.30 -4.55 6.25
C LEU A 156 -9.01 -5.00 4.81
N ILE A 157 -8.48 -4.10 4.01
CA ILE A 157 -8.21 -4.31 2.57
C ILE A 157 -6.73 -4.11 2.29
N LEU A 158 -6.11 -5.05 1.59
CA LEU A 158 -4.75 -4.94 1.10
C LEU A 158 -4.73 -4.10 -0.19
N LEU A 159 -3.92 -3.05 -0.22
CA LEU A 159 -3.74 -2.19 -1.39
C LEU A 159 -2.64 -2.70 -2.31
N GLU A 160 -1.43 -2.79 -1.77
CA GLU A 160 -0.23 -3.15 -2.55
C GLU A 160 0.87 -3.72 -1.65
N THR A 161 1.88 -4.32 -2.29
CA THR A 161 3.14 -4.70 -1.64
C THR A 161 4.30 -4.09 -2.41
N ASN A 162 5.08 -3.26 -1.71
CA ASN A 162 6.28 -2.63 -2.21
C ASN A 162 7.47 -3.59 -2.02
N THR A 163 8.06 -4.06 -3.12
CA THR A 163 9.20 -5.00 -3.10
C THR A 163 10.55 -4.30 -2.94
N GLN A 164 10.58 -2.98 -3.06
CA GLN A 164 11.73 -2.13 -2.76
C GLN A 164 11.27 -0.90 -1.97
N PRO A 165 10.88 -1.09 -0.69
CA PRO A 165 10.44 0.03 0.13
C PRO A 165 11.58 1.03 0.37
N GLY A 166 11.21 2.29 0.64
CA GLY A 166 12.19 3.33 0.95
C GLY A 166 13.08 2.96 2.14
N MET A 167 14.36 3.33 2.06
CA MET A 167 15.40 3.05 3.04
C MET A 167 16.11 4.32 3.53
N THR A 168 15.37 5.43 3.63
CA THR A 168 15.88 6.64 4.29
C THR A 168 15.61 6.57 5.80
N PRO A 169 16.28 7.38 6.64
CA PRO A 169 16.04 7.38 8.09
C PRO A 169 14.57 7.65 8.50
N THR A 170 13.80 8.29 7.64
CA THR A 170 12.38 8.59 7.86
C THR A 170 11.43 7.65 7.11
N SER A 171 11.97 6.59 6.51
CA SER A 171 11.15 5.60 5.81
C SER A 171 10.52 4.60 6.77
N LEU A 172 9.30 4.16 6.45
CA LEU A 172 8.48 3.28 7.28
C LEU A 172 9.16 1.94 7.62
N SER A 173 9.88 1.32 6.67
CA SER A 173 10.55 0.04 6.92
C SER A 173 11.70 0.13 7.92
N PRO A 174 12.65 1.08 7.81
CA PRO A 174 13.67 1.33 8.85
C PRO A 174 13.07 1.73 10.20
N GLU A 175 12.01 2.52 10.22
CA GLU A 175 11.32 2.92 11.43
C GLU A 175 10.73 1.71 12.17
N GLN A 176 10.05 0.81 11.45
CA GLN A 176 9.53 -0.44 12.00
C GLN A 176 10.64 -1.37 12.49
N ALA A 177 11.74 -1.49 11.74
CA ALA A 177 12.91 -2.28 12.16
C ALA A 177 13.48 -1.76 13.48
N GLN A 178 13.67 -0.45 13.59
CA GLN A 178 14.18 0.20 14.81
C GLN A 178 13.22 -0.02 15.99
N HIS A 179 11.92 0.05 15.79
CA HIS A 179 10.91 -0.20 16.82
C HIS A 179 11.03 -1.61 17.42
N VAL A 180 11.34 -2.61 16.62
CA VAL A 180 11.53 -4.00 17.10
C VAL A 180 12.97 -4.33 17.48
N GLY A 181 13.84 -3.29 17.61
CA GLY A 181 15.21 -3.42 18.10
C GLY A 181 16.25 -3.80 17.05
N ILE A 182 15.93 -3.65 15.75
CA ILE A 182 16.86 -3.83 14.63
C ILE A 182 17.34 -2.45 14.20
N SER A 183 18.61 -2.13 14.40
CA SER A 183 19.20 -0.87 13.95
C SER A 183 19.22 -0.78 12.42
N PHE A 184 19.35 0.44 11.89
CA PHE A 184 19.46 0.64 10.44
C PHE A 184 20.68 -0.10 9.84
N GLU A 185 21.80 -0.10 10.57
CA GLU A 185 23.01 -0.81 10.16
C GLU A 185 22.79 -2.33 10.10
N GLU A 186 22.15 -2.90 11.11
CA GLU A 186 21.80 -4.33 11.15
C GLU A 186 20.85 -4.70 10.02
N LEU A 187 19.81 -3.86 9.76
CA LEU A 187 18.87 -4.06 8.67
C LEU A 187 19.58 -4.10 7.32
N VAL A 188 20.44 -3.11 7.03
CA VAL A 188 21.15 -3.02 5.75
C VAL A 188 22.18 -4.15 5.62
N THR A 189 22.87 -4.50 6.69
CA THR A 189 23.82 -5.63 6.71
C THR A 189 23.08 -6.93 6.37
N TRP A 190 21.95 -7.19 7.05
CA TRP A 190 21.12 -8.36 6.76
C TRP A 190 20.66 -8.40 5.30
N MET A 191 20.21 -7.26 4.73
CA MET A 191 19.78 -7.18 3.32
C MET A 191 20.92 -7.53 2.36
N ILE A 192 22.16 -7.10 2.64
CA ILE A 192 23.34 -7.40 1.84
C ILE A 192 23.69 -8.91 1.92
N GLU A 193 23.64 -9.47 3.12
CA GLU A 193 23.93 -10.89 3.36
C GLU A 193 22.89 -11.82 2.75
N ASP A 194 21.59 -11.43 2.76
CA ASP A 194 20.51 -12.18 2.12
C ASP A 194 20.52 -12.07 0.57
N ALA A 195 21.17 -11.03 0.03
CA ALA A 195 21.22 -10.79 -1.40
C ALA A 195 22.00 -11.90 -2.13
N THR A 196 21.36 -12.59 -3.06
CA THR A 196 21.97 -13.62 -3.88
C THR A 196 21.62 -13.46 -5.35
N CYS A 197 22.55 -13.84 -6.26
CA CYS A 197 22.31 -13.87 -7.69
C CYS A 197 21.62 -15.17 -8.15
N ASN A 198 21.56 -16.18 -7.29
CA ASN A 198 20.93 -17.46 -7.58
C ASN A 198 19.44 -17.39 -7.24
N ARG A 199 18.60 -17.28 -8.25
CA ARG A 199 17.13 -17.31 -8.16
C ARG A 199 16.60 -18.63 -8.70
#